data_22f4f5f47afeb055501883380f2dae3e
#
_entry.id   22f4f5f47afeb055501883380f2dae3e
#
_cell.length_a   1.000
_cell.length_b   1.000
_cell.length_c   1.000
_cell.angle_alpha   90.00
_cell.angle_beta   90.00
_cell.angle_gamma   90.00
#
_symmetry.space_group_name_H-M   'P 1'
#
loop_
_entity.id
_entity.type
_entity.pdbx_description
1 polymer ?
#
loop_
_entity_poly.entity_id
_entity_poly.type
_entity_poly.pdbx_seq_one_letter_code
_entity_poly.pdbx_strand_id
1 'polypeptide(L)' 'MESETYKGYAIWGHAIVQNDGYAASGTITLGSKLVEGSGVLGTFDSEDDARLAGLDWARAWVDSHG' A
#
# COMPACT_ATOMS: atom_id res chain seq x y z
N MET A 1 -4.39 -0.58 12.83
CA MET A 1 -4.37 0.03 11.56
C MET A 1 -3.02 0.49 11.18
N GLU A 2 -2.67 0.19 10.00
CA GLU A 2 -1.28 0.23 9.60
C GLU A 2 -1.01 1.34 8.60
N SER A 3 -1.56 2.51 8.84
CA SER A 3 -1.23 3.65 7.99
C SER A 3 0.07 4.29 8.46
N GLU A 4 0.75 4.92 7.55
CA GLU A 4 1.98 5.64 7.82
C GLU A 4 1.85 7.01 7.18
N THR A 5 2.33 8.05 7.85
CA THR A 5 2.32 9.39 7.27
C THR A 5 3.64 9.60 6.53
N TYR A 6 3.57 10.00 5.28
CA TYR A 6 4.74 10.17 4.44
C TYR A 6 4.56 11.44 3.61
N LYS A 7 5.37 12.45 3.90
CA LYS A 7 5.34 13.74 3.19
C LYS A 7 3.95 14.36 3.14
N GLY A 8 3.22 14.22 4.25
CA GLY A 8 1.88 14.80 4.36
C GLY A 8 0.76 13.90 3.89
N TYR A 9 1.07 12.76 3.28
CA TYR A 9 0.06 11.79 2.84
C TYR A 9 -0.03 10.66 3.85
N ALA A 10 -1.21 10.07 3.97
CA ALA A 10 -1.35 8.82 4.69
C ALA A 10 -1.25 7.69 3.68
N ILE A 11 -0.38 6.73 3.94
CA ILE A 11 -0.18 5.61 3.03
C ILE A 11 -0.49 4.31 3.76
N TRP A 12 -0.97 3.35 3.02
CA TRP A 12 -1.43 2.07 3.55
C TRP A 12 -0.89 0.94 2.70
N GLY A 13 -0.46 -0.14 3.35
CA GLY A 13 -0.16 -1.37 2.66
C GLY A 13 -1.16 -2.42 3.10
N HIS A 14 -1.66 -3.20 2.18
CA HIS A 14 -2.67 -4.22 2.44
C HIS A 14 -2.20 -5.59 2.01
N ALA A 15 -2.56 -6.60 2.78
CA ALA A 15 -2.35 -7.99 2.42
C ALA A 15 -3.72 -8.65 2.34
N ILE A 16 -4.05 -9.20 1.19
CA ILE A 16 -5.34 -9.82 0.94
C ILE A 16 -5.12 -11.32 0.84
N VAL A 17 -5.77 -12.08 1.72
CA VAL A 17 -5.61 -13.53 1.75
C VAL A 17 -6.12 -14.14 0.45
N GLN A 18 -5.31 -15.02 -0.14
CA GLN A 18 -5.67 -15.76 -1.34
C GLN A 18 -5.28 -17.21 -1.17
N ASN A 19 -5.64 -18.06 -2.13
CA ASN A 19 -5.38 -19.49 -2.03
C ASN A 19 -3.90 -19.82 -1.90
N ASP A 20 -3.05 -19.06 -2.61
CA ASP A 20 -1.63 -19.37 -2.69
C ASP A 20 -0.76 -18.38 -1.95
N GLY A 21 -1.34 -17.54 -1.11
CA GLY A 21 -0.55 -16.55 -0.38
C GLY A 21 -1.34 -15.28 -0.14
N TYR A 22 -0.66 -14.15 -0.29
CA TYR A 22 -1.26 -12.84 0.01
C TYR A 22 -1.04 -11.89 -1.15
N ALA A 23 -2.13 -11.31 -1.63
CA ALA A 23 -2.04 -10.26 -2.64
C ALA A 23 -1.70 -8.94 -1.97
N ALA A 24 -0.83 -8.16 -2.59
CA ALA A 24 -0.42 -6.87 -2.06
C ALA A 24 -1.14 -5.74 -2.78
N SER A 25 -1.51 -4.72 -2.02
CA SER A 25 -2.03 -3.48 -2.63
C SER A 25 -1.65 -2.31 -1.75
N GLY A 26 -1.70 -1.10 -2.32
CA GLY A 26 -1.39 0.11 -1.60
C GLY A 26 -2.49 1.14 -1.78
N THR A 27 -2.62 2.02 -0.80
CA THR A 27 -3.61 3.10 -0.83
C THR A 27 -2.95 4.37 -0.35
N ILE A 28 -3.29 5.49 -0.95
CA ILE A 28 -2.78 6.79 -0.58
C ILE A 28 -3.94 7.74 -0.38
N THR A 29 -3.99 8.39 0.77
CA THR A 29 -5.01 9.40 1.06
C THR A 29 -4.37 10.70 1.48
N LEU A 30 -5.09 11.80 1.31
CA LEU A 30 -4.68 13.11 1.79
C LEU A 30 -5.88 13.70 2.51
N GLY A 31 -5.73 13.86 3.83
CA GLY A 31 -6.86 14.19 4.68
C GLY A 31 -7.86 13.06 4.62
N SER A 32 -9.11 13.37 4.30
CA SER A 32 -10.15 12.34 4.18
C SER A 32 -10.39 11.94 2.72
N LYS A 33 -9.49 12.31 1.81
CA LYS A 33 -9.71 12.09 0.39
C LYS A 33 -8.78 11.02 -0.14
N LEU A 34 -9.34 10.07 -0.88
CA LEU A 34 -8.55 9.05 -1.55
C LEU A 34 -7.80 9.68 -2.72
N VAL A 35 -6.48 9.52 -2.73
CA VAL A 35 -5.63 10.05 -3.79
C VAL A 35 -5.40 8.99 -4.86
N GLU A 36 -4.99 7.80 -4.44
CA GLU A 36 -4.67 6.75 -5.40
C GLU A 36 -4.70 5.38 -4.71
N GLY A 37 -5.09 4.37 -5.48
CA GLY A 37 -5.00 2.98 -5.06
C GLY A 37 -4.28 2.19 -6.12
N SER A 38 -3.46 1.22 -5.71
CA SER A 38 -2.61 0.50 -6.65
C SER A 38 -3.32 -0.63 -7.37
N GLY A 39 -4.40 -1.16 -6.79
CA GLY A 39 -4.87 -2.47 -7.21
C GLY A 39 -3.89 -3.54 -6.76
N VAL A 40 -3.97 -4.73 -7.33
CA VAL A 40 -3.09 -5.82 -6.93
C VAL A 40 -1.71 -5.63 -7.53
N LEU A 41 -0.70 -5.59 -6.64
CA LEU A 41 0.70 -5.41 -7.06
C LEU A 41 1.39 -6.73 -7.33
N GLY A 42 0.95 -7.80 -6.69
CA GLY A 42 1.57 -9.11 -6.84
C GLY A 42 1.16 -10.00 -5.69
N THR A 43 1.70 -11.22 -5.66
CA THR A 43 1.40 -12.20 -4.64
C THR A 43 2.66 -12.54 -3.87
N PHE A 44 2.54 -12.66 -2.55
CA PHE A 44 3.67 -12.89 -1.66
C PHE A 44 3.35 -14.04 -0.73
N ASP A 45 4.40 -14.65 -0.18
CA ASP A 45 4.25 -15.80 0.70
C ASP A 45 3.82 -15.41 2.10
N SER A 46 4.11 -14.18 2.54
CA SER A 46 3.75 -13.76 3.88
C SER A 46 2.94 -12.49 3.85
N GLU A 47 2.12 -12.32 4.88
CA GLU A 47 1.30 -11.12 5.05
C GLU A 47 2.18 -9.88 5.18
N ASP A 48 3.27 -9.99 5.94
CA ASP A 48 4.16 -8.85 6.14
C ASP A 48 4.80 -8.40 4.83
N ASP A 49 5.24 -9.34 4.01
CA ASP A 49 5.84 -9.00 2.71
C ASP A 49 4.84 -8.30 1.81
N ALA A 50 3.60 -8.77 1.79
CA ALA A 50 2.56 -8.16 0.99
C ALA A 50 2.27 -6.72 1.45
N ARG A 51 2.17 -6.52 2.77
CA ARG A 51 1.94 -5.18 3.30
C ARG A 51 3.08 -4.24 2.99
N LEU A 52 4.32 -4.72 3.14
CA LEU A 52 5.49 -3.89 2.85
C LEU A 52 5.54 -3.51 1.38
N ALA A 53 5.18 -4.42 0.49
CA ALA A 53 5.14 -4.11 -0.94
C ALA A 53 4.13 -2.99 -1.22
N GLY A 54 2.98 -3.03 -0.57
CA GLY A 54 1.98 -1.97 -0.73
C GLY A 54 2.49 -0.63 -0.22
N LEU A 55 3.15 -0.63 0.95
CA LEU A 55 3.73 0.61 1.48
C LEU A 55 4.84 1.14 0.59
N ASP A 56 5.69 0.27 0.07
CA ASP A 56 6.77 0.69 -0.82
C ASP A 56 6.23 1.33 -2.09
N TRP A 57 5.19 0.74 -2.65
CA TRP A 57 4.54 1.34 -3.82
C TRP A 57 4.02 2.74 -3.49
N ALA A 58 3.37 2.87 -2.34
CA ALA A 58 2.78 4.15 -1.96
C ALA A 58 3.86 5.22 -1.75
N ARG A 59 4.98 4.85 -1.10
CA ARG A 59 6.08 5.79 -0.91
C ARG A 59 6.66 6.24 -2.25
N ALA A 60 6.84 5.30 -3.17
CA ALA A 60 7.36 5.63 -4.49
C ALA A 60 6.42 6.56 -5.23
N TRP A 61 5.12 6.33 -5.11
CA TRP A 61 4.14 7.20 -5.74
C TRP A 61 4.23 8.62 -5.19
N VAL A 62 4.29 8.76 -3.87
CA VAL A 62 4.39 10.08 -3.25
C VAL A 62 5.69 10.77 -3.67
N ASP A 63 6.79 10.03 -3.71
CA ASP A 63 8.08 10.59 -4.11
C ASP A 63 8.06 11.15 -5.53
N SER A 64 7.29 10.53 -6.43
CA SER A 64 7.26 11.00 -7.81
C SER A 64 6.14 12.00 -8.08
N HIS A 65 5.15 12.09 -7.22
CA HIS A 65 3.99 13.00 -7.44
C HIS A 65 3.88 14.09 -6.39
N GLY A 66 4.45 13.87 -5.25
CA GLY A 66 4.35 14.82 -4.16
C GLY A 66 5.57 15.69 -4.03
#